data_55f18e676646b57c736878aa386b2094
#
_entry.id   55f18e676646b57c736878aa386b2094
#
_cell.length_a   1.000
_cell.length_b   1.000
_cell.length_c   1.000
_cell.angle_alpha   90.00
_cell.angle_beta   90.00
_cell.angle_gamma   90.00
#
_symmetry.space_group_name_H-M   'P 1'
#
loop_
_entity.id
_entity.type
_entity.pdbx_description
1 polymer ?
#
loop_
_entity_poly.entity_id
_entity_poly.type
_entity_poly.pdbx_seq_one_letter_code
_entity_poly.pdbx_strand_id
1 'polypeptide(L)'
;GKSLAYYYPSAITSDDEAIVPLPAKQVAPQNQGVAYLYYEGKFKHTDHFKTNGTKKDEGIMKNFSILDAPAKDHFGYEFKAYLRIPQTGVYNFYLYSDDGSLLYIDGKQVIDNNGSHSAARKGGKIALEEGFHEIHLLYFEDYMGEKLKLKISSRWMEEQEIPDAMLYLPLKK
;
A
#
# COMPACT_ATOMS: atom_id res chain seq x y z
N GLY A 1 -1.01 25.93 15.19
CA GLY A 1 -1.71 24.80 14.61
C GLY A 1 -2.34 23.91 15.66
N LYS A 2 -3.37 23.21 15.27
CA LYS A 2 -4.03 22.27 16.16
C LYS A 2 -3.17 21.03 16.33
N SER A 3 -3.17 20.47 17.54
CA SER A 3 -2.44 19.22 17.77
C SER A 3 -3.13 18.08 17.03
N LEU A 4 -2.36 17.03 16.71
CA LEU A 4 -2.91 15.83 16.07
C LEU A 4 -3.96 15.15 16.93
N ALA A 5 -3.83 15.22 18.26
CA ALA A 5 -4.81 14.65 19.19
C ALA A 5 -6.22 15.22 18.94
N TYR A 6 -6.30 16.46 18.53
CA TYR A 6 -7.58 17.09 18.21
C TYR A 6 -8.30 16.42 17.05
N TYR A 7 -7.55 15.98 16.02
CA TYR A 7 -8.12 15.35 14.83
C TYR A 7 -8.42 13.86 15.03
N TYR A 8 -7.73 13.21 15.96
CA TYR A 8 -7.77 11.74 16.07
C TYR A 8 -7.95 11.30 17.52
N PRO A 9 -9.04 11.70 18.16
CA PRO A 9 -9.24 11.36 19.57
C PRO A 9 -9.32 9.84 19.80
N SER A 10 -9.72 9.07 18.79
CA SER A 10 -9.78 7.61 18.91
C SER A 10 -8.43 6.92 18.71
N ALA A 11 -7.44 7.63 18.17
CA ALA A 11 -6.12 7.07 17.89
C ALA A 11 -5.12 7.37 19.02
N ILE A 12 -5.47 8.25 19.95
CA ILE A 12 -4.59 8.69 21.05
C ILE A 12 -5.29 8.40 22.37
N THR A 13 -4.65 7.60 23.22
CA THR A 13 -5.10 7.33 24.58
C THR A 13 -4.37 8.23 25.56
N SER A 14 -4.79 8.23 26.81
CA SER A 14 -4.14 9.02 27.86
C SER A 14 -2.68 8.64 28.11
N ASP A 15 -2.29 7.42 27.71
CA ASP A 15 -0.95 6.89 27.91
C ASP A 15 -0.08 7.02 26.65
N ASP A 16 -0.66 7.49 25.53
CA ASP A 16 0.07 7.63 24.28
C ASP A 16 0.94 8.88 24.30
N GLU A 17 2.13 8.76 23.75
CA GLU A 17 2.94 9.91 23.41
C GLU A 17 2.32 10.66 22.24
N ALA A 18 2.67 11.93 22.08
CA ALA A 18 2.19 12.72 20.96
C ALA A 18 2.55 12.04 19.63
N ILE A 19 1.54 11.83 18.78
CA ILE A 19 1.74 11.26 17.45
C ILE A 19 2.35 12.32 16.56
N VAL A 20 3.53 12.03 16.02
CA VAL A 20 4.22 12.89 15.07
C VAL A 20 4.02 12.31 13.66
N PRO A 21 3.43 13.07 12.72
CA PRO A 21 3.27 12.58 11.37
C PRO A 21 4.61 12.43 10.66
N LEU A 22 4.70 11.42 9.81
CA LEU A 22 5.86 11.26 8.94
C LEU A 22 5.95 12.44 7.99
N PRO A 23 7.13 13.08 7.87
CA PRO A 23 7.31 14.20 6.96
C PRO A 23 7.05 13.79 5.50
N ALA A 24 6.46 14.68 4.73
CA ALA A 24 6.32 14.49 3.31
C ALA A 24 7.69 14.51 2.61
N LYS A 25 7.79 13.77 1.51
CA LYS A 25 8.98 13.80 0.67
C LYS A 25 9.04 15.12 -0.10
N GLN A 26 10.24 15.68 -0.22
CA GLN A 26 10.48 16.91 -0.99
C GLN A 26 10.63 16.56 -2.47
N VAL A 27 9.56 16.08 -3.07
CA VAL A 27 9.50 15.62 -4.46
C VAL A 27 8.26 16.19 -5.12
N ALA A 28 8.27 16.29 -6.44
CA ALA A 28 7.15 16.78 -7.22
C ALA A 28 6.87 15.83 -8.40
N PRO A 29 6.32 14.64 -8.15
CA PRO A 29 5.95 13.73 -9.22
C PRO A 29 4.94 14.40 -10.15
N GLN A 30 5.10 14.23 -11.45
CA GLN A 30 4.25 14.90 -12.45
C GLN A 30 3.22 13.96 -13.04
N ASN A 31 3.57 12.69 -13.24
CA ASN A 31 2.71 11.72 -13.91
C ASN A 31 1.99 10.83 -12.90
N GLN A 32 0.69 10.69 -13.07
CA GLN A 32 -0.11 9.76 -12.29
C GLN A 32 0.19 8.33 -12.70
N GLY A 33 0.06 7.42 -11.77
CA GLY A 33 0.21 5.99 -12.02
C GLY A 33 0.93 5.24 -10.93
N VAL A 34 1.06 3.93 -11.16
CA VAL A 34 1.72 2.97 -10.28
C VAL A 34 2.70 2.16 -11.13
N ALA A 35 3.95 2.09 -10.71
CA ALA A 35 4.92 1.21 -11.35
C ALA A 35 4.80 -0.19 -10.76
N TYR A 36 4.92 -1.22 -11.59
CA TYR A 36 4.85 -2.60 -11.12
C TYR A 36 5.98 -3.47 -11.68
N LEU A 37 6.35 -4.46 -10.87
CA LEU A 37 7.11 -5.64 -11.29
C LEU A 37 6.23 -6.85 -11.10
N TYR A 38 6.21 -7.74 -12.08
CA TYR A 38 5.42 -8.97 -12.07
C TYR A 38 6.34 -10.18 -12.06
N TYR A 39 6.05 -11.10 -11.15
CA TYR A 39 6.83 -12.32 -10.94
C TYR A 39 5.96 -13.56 -11.08
N GLU A 40 6.55 -14.65 -11.58
CA GLU A 40 5.93 -15.97 -11.53
C GLU A 40 6.79 -16.91 -10.69
N GLY A 41 6.13 -17.75 -9.91
CA GLY A 41 6.78 -18.67 -9.00
C GLY A 41 5.85 -19.08 -7.86
N LYS A 42 6.26 -20.08 -7.11
CA LYS A 42 5.50 -20.54 -5.93
C LYS A 42 5.95 -19.76 -4.71
N PHE A 43 5.05 -18.93 -4.21
CA PHE A 43 5.33 -18.06 -3.07
C PHE A 43 4.48 -18.44 -1.87
N LYS A 44 5.09 -18.42 -0.70
CA LYS A 44 4.42 -18.51 0.59
C LYS A 44 4.61 -17.24 1.40
N HIS A 45 5.42 -16.32 0.87
CA HIS A 45 5.75 -15.05 1.48
C HIS A 45 6.27 -14.10 0.42
N THR A 46 6.05 -12.80 0.60
CA THR A 46 6.51 -11.79 -0.37
C THR A 46 8.04 -11.76 -0.54
N ASP A 47 8.79 -12.16 0.48
CA ASP A 47 10.26 -12.23 0.39
C ASP A 47 10.74 -13.26 -0.64
N HIS A 48 9.87 -14.18 -1.04
CA HIS A 48 10.24 -15.23 -1.99
C HIS A 48 10.35 -14.76 -3.43
N PHE A 49 9.93 -13.54 -3.76
CA PHE A 49 9.93 -13.04 -5.13
C PHE A 49 11.33 -13.12 -5.77
N LYS A 50 12.37 -12.74 -5.04
CA LYS A 50 13.74 -12.72 -5.54
C LYS A 50 14.43 -14.07 -5.49
N THR A 51 13.99 -14.97 -4.60
CA THR A 51 14.62 -16.27 -4.39
C THR A 51 13.95 -17.39 -5.17
N ASN A 52 12.60 -17.39 -5.23
CA ASN A 52 11.83 -18.46 -5.84
C ASN A 52 11.11 -18.03 -7.12
N GLY A 53 11.12 -16.74 -7.42
CA GLY A 53 10.38 -16.18 -8.54
C GLY A 53 11.26 -15.75 -9.69
N THR A 54 10.64 -15.65 -10.86
CA THR A 54 11.26 -15.08 -12.05
C THR A 54 10.47 -13.84 -12.45
N LYS A 55 11.16 -12.70 -12.60
CA LYS A 55 10.52 -11.49 -13.10
C LYS A 55 10.13 -11.72 -14.56
N LYS A 56 8.86 -11.58 -14.87
CA LYS A 56 8.30 -11.83 -16.20
C LYS A 56 7.83 -10.56 -16.90
N ASP A 57 7.52 -9.51 -16.15
CA ASP A 57 7.02 -8.27 -16.74
C ASP A 57 7.28 -7.10 -15.81
N GLU A 58 7.23 -5.90 -16.36
CA GLU A 58 7.24 -4.65 -15.63
C GLU A 58 6.54 -3.58 -16.45
N GLY A 59 5.98 -2.59 -15.79
CA GLY A 59 5.27 -1.53 -16.49
C GLY A 59 4.58 -0.57 -15.53
N ILE A 60 3.53 0.07 -16.04
CA ILE A 60 2.79 1.13 -15.36
C ILE A 60 1.31 0.78 -15.42
N MET A 61 0.62 1.01 -14.30
CA MET A 61 -0.83 0.89 -14.16
C MET A 61 -1.41 2.21 -13.64
N LYS A 62 -2.71 2.38 -13.73
CA LYS A 62 -3.40 3.55 -13.13
C LYS A 62 -3.53 3.43 -11.63
N ASN A 63 -3.68 2.20 -11.14
CA ASN A 63 -3.89 1.87 -9.72
C ASN A 63 -3.38 0.46 -9.48
N PHE A 64 -3.47 -0.02 -8.25
CA PHE A 64 -3.09 -1.37 -7.89
C PHE A 64 -4.11 -2.34 -8.48
N SER A 65 -3.68 -3.23 -9.38
CA SER A 65 -4.56 -4.20 -10.00
C SER A 65 -3.85 -5.52 -10.29
N ILE A 66 -4.56 -6.62 -10.11
CA ILE A 66 -4.11 -7.96 -10.48
C ILE A 66 -4.99 -8.57 -11.59
N LEU A 67 -5.93 -7.79 -12.13
CA LEU A 67 -6.92 -8.29 -13.09
C LEU A 67 -6.30 -8.77 -14.39
N ASP A 68 -5.18 -8.17 -14.79
CA ASP A 68 -4.50 -8.50 -16.05
C ASP A 68 -3.31 -9.44 -15.83
N ALA A 69 -3.22 -10.10 -14.68
CA ALA A 69 -2.15 -11.05 -14.42
C ALA A 69 -2.16 -12.18 -15.46
N PRO A 70 -1.03 -12.46 -16.15
CA PRO A 70 -0.96 -13.52 -17.13
C PRO A 70 -1.24 -14.92 -16.58
N ALA A 71 -0.76 -15.20 -15.38
CA ALA A 71 -1.02 -16.46 -14.68
C ALA A 71 -2.23 -16.34 -13.76
N LYS A 72 -2.91 -17.45 -13.49
CA LYS A 72 -4.00 -17.51 -12.52
C LYS A 72 -3.52 -17.82 -11.11
N ASP A 73 -2.48 -18.62 -11.01
CA ASP A 73 -1.89 -19.04 -9.74
C ASP A 73 -0.37 -18.87 -9.81
N HIS A 74 0.29 -18.87 -8.67
CA HIS A 74 1.75 -18.83 -8.56
C HIS A 74 2.36 -17.59 -9.20
N PHE A 75 1.86 -16.42 -8.82
CA PHE A 75 2.42 -15.15 -9.26
C PHE A 75 2.47 -14.12 -8.12
N GLY A 76 3.20 -13.05 -8.37
CA GLY A 76 3.27 -11.93 -7.43
C GLY A 76 3.50 -10.60 -8.13
N TYR A 77 3.14 -9.54 -7.44
CA TYR A 77 3.35 -8.18 -7.87
C TYR A 77 4.07 -7.38 -6.80
N GLU A 78 4.97 -6.54 -7.23
CA GLU A 78 5.55 -5.46 -6.45
C GLU A 78 5.10 -4.14 -7.07
N PHE A 79 4.34 -3.35 -6.32
CA PHE A 79 3.82 -2.05 -6.76
C PHE A 79 4.52 -0.93 -6.02
N LYS A 80 4.91 0.11 -6.74
CA LYS A 80 5.51 1.32 -6.18
C LYS A 80 4.87 2.57 -6.78
N ALA A 81 4.61 3.53 -5.91
CA ALA A 81 4.06 4.83 -6.30
C ALA A 81 4.41 5.87 -5.24
N TYR A 82 4.11 7.13 -5.53
CA TYR A 82 3.95 8.16 -4.52
C TYR A 82 2.46 8.35 -4.25
N LEU A 83 2.11 8.38 -2.98
CA LEU A 83 0.76 8.66 -2.51
C LEU A 83 0.70 10.13 -2.10
N ARG A 84 -0.20 10.90 -2.71
CA ARG A 84 -0.42 12.28 -2.34
C ARG A 84 -1.44 12.37 -1.22
N ILE A 85 -0.98 12.79 -0.04
CA ILE A 85 -1.82 12.99 1.14
C ILE A 85 -2.35 14.43 1.11
N PRO A 86 -3.69 14.60 1.10
CA PRO A 86 -4.29 15.93 0.91
C PRO A 86 -4.27 16.82 2.16
N GLN A 87 -4.11 16.22 3.34
CA GLN A 87 -4.15 16.95 4.60
C GLN A 87 -3.40 16.16 5.67
N THR A 88 -2.55 16.83 6.44
CA THR A 88 -1.82 16.21 7.55
C THR A 88 -2.78 15.56 8.54
N GLY A 89 -2.51 14.32 8.91
CA GLY A 89 -3.28 13.61 9.92
C GLY A 89 -3.08 12.11 9.90
N VAL A 90 -3.92 11.40 10.62
CA VAL A 90 -3.90 9.94 10.71
C VAL A 90 -4.75 9.34 9.60
N TYR A 91 -4.16 8.40 8.88
CA TYR A 91 -4.82 7.66 7.82
C TYR A 91 -4.91 6.19 8.21
N ASN A 92 -6.06 5.59 7.92
CA ASN A 92 -6.27 4.16 8.08
C ASN A 92 -6.15 3.53 6.70
N PHE A 93 -5.42 2.42 6.63
CA PHE A 93 -5.33 1.62 5.41
C PHE A 93 -5.91 0.25 5.69
N TYR A 94 -6.58 -0.32 4.70
CA TYR A 94 -7.20 -1.64 4.79
C TYR A 94 -6.79 -2.43 3.57
N LEU A 95 -6.23 -3.58 3.81
CA LEU A 95 -5.72 -4.46 2.75
C LEU A 95 -6.52 -5.75 2.75
N TYR A 96 -7.18 -6.01 1.64
CA TYR A 96 -7.94 -7.24 1.38
C TYR A 96 -7.14 -8.05 0.38
N SER A 97 -6.73 -9.24 0.72
CA SER A 97 -6.01 -10.07 -0.24
C SER A 97 -6.24 -11.56 -0.04
N ASP A 98 -6.16 -12.24 -1.14
CA ASP A 98 -6.03 -13.67 -1.30
C ASP A 98 -4.92 -13.88 -2.33
N ASP A 99 -3.76 -14.37 -2.04
CA ASP A 99 -3.20 -14.79 -0.75
C ASP A 99 -2.57 -13.62 0.02
N GLY A 100 -1.24 -13.61 0.14
CA GLY A 100 -0.51 -12.71 0.99
C GLY A 100 -0.24 -11.34 0.41
N SER A 101 -0.17 -10.35 1.28
CA SER A 101 0.16 -8.98 0.92
C SER A 101 0.84 -8.24 2.06
N LEU A 102 1.53 -7.16 1.71
CA LEU A 102 2.33 -6.38 2.65
C LEU A 102 2.34 -4.92 2.17
N LEU A 103 2.06 -3.98 3.08
CA LEU A 103 2.03 -2.56 2.76
C LEU A 103 3.07 -1.79 3.56
N TYR A 104 3.89 -1.02 2.84
CA TYR A 104 4.83 -0.06 3.42
C TYR A 104 4.46 1.36 2.99
N ILE A 105 4.58 2.30 3.91
CA ILE A 105 4.51 3.74 3.65
C ILE A 105 5.83 4.35 4.13
N ASP A 106 6.54 5.04 3.25
CA ASP A 106 7.86 5.62 3.54
C ASP A 106 8.84 4.61 4.16
N GLY A 107 8.79 3.36 3.68
CA GLY A 107 9.63 2.29 4.17
C GLY A 107 9.21 1.67 5.50
N LYS A 108 8.12 2.15 6.10
CA LYS A 108 7.57 1.59 7.34
C LYS A 108 6.45 0.61 7.04
N GLN A 109 6.51 -0.57 7.64
CA GLN A 109 5.45 -1.56 7.50
C GLN A 109 4.20 -1.08 8.23
N VAL A 110 3.13 -0.91 7.47
CA VAL A 110 1.82 -0.48 7.98
C VAL A 110 0.90 -1.67 8.17
N ILE A 111 0.91 -2.60 7.21
CA ILE A 111 0.05 -3.79 7.24
C ILE A 111 0.89 -5.01 6.87
N ASP A 112 0.76 -6.05 7.68
CA ASP A 112 1.28 -7.39 7.38
C ASP A 112 0.10 -8.36 7.22
N ASN A 113 -0.24 -8.68 5.97
CA ASN A 113 -1.24 -9.66 5.61
C ASN A 113 -0.59 -10.78 4.79
N ASN A 114 0.65 -11.11 5.16
CA ASN A 114 1.49 -12.06 4.46
C ASN A 114 1.06 -13.52 4.70
N GLY A 115 1.64 -14.43 3.94
CA GLY A 115 1.37 -15.87 4.04
C GLY A 115 0.30 -16.35 3.06
N SER A 116 0.24 -17.66 2.88
CA SER A 116 -0.81 -18.30 2.08
C SER A 116 -2.08 -18.38 2.91
N HIS A 117 -3.13 -17.75 2.45
CA HIS A 117 -4.42 -17.72 3.15
C HIS A 117 -5.55 -17.35 2.19
N SER A 118 -6.77 -17.70 2.55
CA SER A 118 -7.97 -17.25 1.84
C SER A 118 -8.16 -15.73 2.05
N ALA A 119 -9.15 -15.16 1.36
CA ALA A 119 -9.42 -13.74 1.43
C ALA A 119 -9.50 -13.24 2.88
N ALA A 120 -8.62 -12.33 3.23
CA ALA A 120 -8.52 -11.76 4.56
C ALA A 120 -8.32 -10.25 4.48
N ARG A 121 -8.91 -9.56 5.46
CA ARG A 121 -8.77 -8.11 5.61
C ARG A 121 -7.91 -7.79 6.82
N LYS A 122 -6.94 -6.90 6.62
CA LYS A 122 -6.18 -6.32 7.73
C LYS A 122 -6.07 -4.82 7.59
N GLY A 123 -6.02 -4.13 8.72
CA GLY A 123 -5.90 -2.68 8.76
C GLY A 123 -4.65 -2.23 9.47
N GLY A 124 -4.25 -0.99 9.19
CA GLY A 124 -3.16 -0.31 9.87
C GLY A 124 -3.36 1.19 9.85
N LYS A 125 -2.76 1.89 10.79
CA LYS A 125 -2.85 3.34 10.92
C LYS A 125 -1.47 3.97 10.86
N ILE A 126 -1.39 5.14 10.25
CA ILE A 126 -0.17 5.92 10.21
C ILE A 126 -0.50 7.41 10.09
N ALA A 127 0.22 8.24 10.82
CA ALA A 127 0.11 9.68 10.71
C ALA A 127 1.04 10.18 9.61
N LEU A 128 0.50 10.96 8.68
CA LEU A 128 1.22 11.45 7.50
C LEU A 128 1.02 12.95 7.35
N GLU A 129 2.12 13.64 7.02
CA GLU A 129 2.09 15.06 6.68
C GLU A 129 1.49 15.24 5.28
N GLU A 130 0.80 16.34 5.04
CA GLU A 130 0.33 16.71 3.70
C GLU A 130 1.47 16.67 2.71
N GLY A 131 1.25 16.05 1.55
CA GLY A 131 2.25 15.92 0.49
C GLY A 131 2.45 14.48 0.05
N PHE A 132 3.61 14.19 -0.53
CA PHE A 132 3.90 12.91 -1.14
C PHE A 132 4.61 11.95 -0.18
N HIS A 133 4.17 10.69 -0.19
CA HIS A 133 4.75 9.59 0.59
C HIS A 133 4.96 8.40 -0.33
N GLU A 134 6.06 7.68 -0.14
CA GLU A 134 6.27 6.44 -0.88
C GLU A 134 5.27 5.39 -0.43
N ILE A 135 4.56 4.77 -1.37
CA ILE A 135 3.70 3.63 -1.11
C ILE A 135 4.24 2.42 -1.85
N HIS A 136 4.41 1.31 -1.13
CA HIS A 136 5.00 0.08 -1.63
C HIS A 136 4.11 -1.08 -1.21
N LEU A 137 3.51 -1.74 -2.17
CA LEU A 137 2.58 -2.85 -1.97
C LEU A 137 3.15 -4.11 -2.61
N LEU A 138 3.21 -5.18 -1.82
CA LEU A 138 3.60 -6.51 -2.28
C LEU A 138 2.41 -7.44 -2.18
N TYR A 139 2.20 -8.26 -3.21
CA TYR A 139 1.09 -9.21 -3.27
C TYR A 139 1.53 -10.50 -3.94
N PHE A 140 1.03 -11.63 -3.46
CA PHE A 140 1.18 -12.89 -4.18
C PHE A 140 -0.06 -13.75 -4.11
N GLU A 141 -0.25 -14.53 -5.17
CA GLU A 141 -1.25 -15.58 -5.32
C GLU A 141 -0.54 -16.93 -5.31
N ASP A 142 -0.86 -17.76 -4.31
CA ASP A 142 -0.31 -19.11 -4.23
C ASP A 142 -1.18 -20.08 -5.01
N TYR A 143 -2.42 -20.26 -4.58
CA TYR A 143 -3.30 -21.27 -5.17
C TYR A 143 -4.76 -20.95 -4.88
N MET A 144 -5.60 -20.96 -5.91
CA MET A 144 -7.06 -20.77 -5.86
C MET A 144 -7.53 -19.46 -5.20
N GLY A 145 -8.27 -18.67 -5.94
CA GLY A 145 -8.83 -17.43 -5.47
C GLY A 145 -7.85 -16.27 -5.58
N GLU A 146 -8.28 -15.20 -6.22
CA GLU A 146 -7.44 -14.02 -6.47
C GLU A 146 -8.20 -12.80 -5.99
N LYS A 147 -7.60 -12.06 -5.06
CA LYS A 147 -8.21 -10.81 -4.59
C LYS A 147 -7.15 -9.87 -4.08
N LEU A 148 -7.24 -8.62 -4.52
CA LEU A 148 -6.44 -7.53 -4.00
C LEU A 148 -7.26 -6.25 -4.01
N LYS A 149 -7.44 -5.64 -2.82
CA LYS A 149 -8.00 -4.30 -2.68
C LYS A 149 -7.27 -3.56 -1.59
N LEU A 150 -6.89 -2.32 -1.87
CA LEU A 150 -6.28 -1.43 -0.90
C LEU A 150 -7.18 -0.21 -0.73
N LYS A 151 -7.67 -0.02 0.50
CA LYS A 151 -8.55 1.09 0.85
C LYS A 151 -7.90 2.03 1.84
N ILE A 152 -8.38 3.26 1.84
CA ILE A 152 -7.92 4.34 2.70
C ILE A 152 -9.14 5.01 3.36
N SER A 153 -8.97 5.47 4.59
CA SER A 153 -9.93 6.35 5.26
C SER A 153 -9.22 7.32 6.18
N SER A 154 -9.91 8.36 6.56
CA SER A 154 -9.45 9.32 7.56
C SER A 154 -10.67 9.97 8.21
N ARG A 155 -10.44 10.90 9.12
CA ARG A 155 -11.54 11.65 9.76
C ARG A 155 -12.40 12.42 8.76
N TRP A 156 -11.79 12.85 7.64
CA TRP A 156 -12.48 13.64 6.60
C TRP A 156 -12.65 12.88 5.29
N MET A 157 -12.27 11.62 5.25
CA MET A 157 -12.36 10.81 4.04
C MET A 157 -12.97 9.45 4.39
N GLU A 158 -14.14 9.14 3.81
CA GLU A 158 -14.77 7.84 4.01
C GLU A 158 -13.90 6.71 3.44
N GLU A 159 -14.07 5.52 4.00
CA GLU A 159 -13.36 4.33 3.52
C GLU A 159 -13.66 4.09 2.05
N GLN A 160 -12.63 4.04 1.22
CA GLN A 160 -12.72 3.87 -0.22
C GLN A 160 -11.42 3.27 -0.76
N GLU A 161 -11.47 2.68 -1.94
CA GLU A 161 -10.25 2.35 -2.64
C GLU A 161 -9.45 3.62 -2.89
N ILE A 162 -8.12 3.54 -2.82
CA ILE A 162 -7.28 4.71 -3.04
C ILE A 162 -7.59 5.27 -4.44
N PRO A 163 -8.03 6.53 -4.57
CA PRO A 163 -8.32 7.11 -5.87
C PRO A 163 -7.08 7.18 -6.77
N ASP A 164 -7.26 6.96 -8.07
CA ASP A 164 -6.17 7.08 -9.04
C ASP A 164 -5.49 8.45 -8.95
N ALA A 165 -6.27 9.49 -8.68
CA ALA A 165 -5.76 10.86 -8.59
C ALA A 165 -4.77 11.09 -7.44
N MET A 166 -4.71 10.18 -6.47
CA MET A 166 -3.76 10.25 -5.36
C MET A 166 -2.45 9.51 -5.64
N LEU A 167 -2.36 8.80 -6.77
CA LEU A 167 -1.22 7.94 -7.07
C LEU A 167 -0.38 8.51 -8.21
N TYR A 168 0.92 8.65 -7.96
CA TYR A 168 1.88 9.22 -8.89
C TYR A 168 3.06 8.27 -9.09
N LEU A 169 3.59 8.26 -10.29
CA LEU A 169 4.72 7.40 -10.62
C LEU A 169 5.96 7.78 -9.81
N PRO A 170 6.75 6.79 -9.36
CA PRO A 170 8.05 7.06 -8.76
C PRO A 170 8.92 7.88 -9.71
N LEU A 171 9.72 8.77 -9.14
CA LEU A 171 10.67 9.53 -9.94
C LEU A 171 11.74 8.60 -10.49
N LYS A 172 12.12 8.80 -11.73
CA LYS A 172 13.23 8.08 -12.32
C LYS A 172 14.54 8.60 -11.72
N LYS A 173 15.36 7.68 -11.32
CA LYS A 173 16.72 8.02 -10.88
C LYS A 173 17.64 8.26 -12.08
#